data_9f7455ed0d859383f306562ed81fcf34
#
_entry.id   9f7455ed0d859383f306562ed81fcf34
#
_cell.length_a   1.000
_cell.length_b   1.000
_cell.length_c   1.000
_cell.angle_alpha   90.00
_cell.angle_beta   90.00
_cell.angle_gamma   90.00
#
_symmetry.space_group_name_H-M   'P 1'
#
loop_
_entity.id
_entity.type
_entity.pdbx_description
1 polymer ?
#
loop_
_entity_poly.entity_id
_entity_poly.type
_entity_poly.pdbx_seq_one_letter_code
_entity_poly.pdbx_strand_id
1 'polypeptide(L)'
;MKAIVFTEYGSPDVLHLKDVPKPFPKENEILVRVYATPVNYGDLTARNFANLTSSEFNMPAPLFFPARLSFGWNKPKTTILGSELAGQVEAVGAAVTRFRPGDQVFAYVGAKMGAYAEYICIPDTGTVALKPANLTYAEAATLPYGAIMASSLLRKAPLQPGQKVLINGASGGIGSMAVQLAKHLGAEVTGVCGTPRLAFVRSLGADKVVDYTQEDFTQNGETYDLIFDILGKRSFARLRHSLTPNGIYLLASYKMKAVLQMLWTAVTRSGQKVICAFAEEKVQDLVSIRELAKAGQIKAIIDRCFPLEQAAEAHRYVEAGGKQGPVVITIAGEGE
;
A
#
# COMPACT_ATOMS: atom_id res chain seq x y z
N MET A 1 -3.13 26.98 5.71
CA MET A 1 -3.16 25.99 4.61
C MET A 1 -4.45 25.18 4.67
N LYS A 2 -4.94 24.72 3.54
CA LYS A 2 -6.08 23.81 3.48
C LYS A 2 -5.69 22.39 3.82
N ALA A 3 -6.56 21.69 4.57
CA ALA A 3 -6.41 20.28 4.90
C ALA A 3 -7.77 19.60 5.09
N ILE A 4 -7.84 18.30 4.84
CA ILE A 4 -9.00 17.50 5.23
C ILE A 4 -8.81 17.02 6.67
N VAL A 5 -9.68 17.50 7.54
CA VAL A 5 -9.63 17.24 8.98
C VAL A 5 -10.83 16.40 9.40
N PHE A 6 -10.58 15.37 10.22
CA PHE A 6 -11.62 14.61 10.91
C PHE A 6 -11.33 14.58 12.42
N THR A 7 -12.35 14.72 13.24
CA THR A 7 -12.26 14.79 14.71
C THR A 7 -13.03 13.68 15.42
N GLU A 8 -13.72 12.87 14.62
CA GLU A 8 -14.49 11.71 15.07
C GLU A 8 -14.38 10.59 14.04
N TYR A 9 -14.59 9.36 14.48
CA TYR A 9 -14.62 8.19 13.61
C TYR A 9 -15.98 8.07 12.93
N GLY A 10 -16.03 7.59 11.69
CA GLY A 10 -17.31 7.42 11.00
C GLY A 10 -17.23 7.17 9.50
N SER A 11 -18.36 7.45 8.85
CA SER A 11 -18.50 7.46 7.39
C SER A 11 -17.61 8.53 6.73
N PRO A 12 -17.50 8.57 5.41
CA PRO A 12 -16.78 9.65 4.72
C PRO A 12 -17.23 11.07 5.08
N ASP A 13 -18.44 11.24 5.64
CA ASP A 13 -18.99 12.53 6.01
C ASP A 13 -18.26 13.23 7.16
N VAL A 14 -17.41 12.51 7.93
CA VAL A 14 -16.55 13.09 8.97
C VAL A 14 -15.33 13.84 8.42
N LEU A 15 -15.10 13.78 7.10
CA LEU A 15 -13.99 14.42 6.42
C LEU A 15 -14.38 15.85 6.01
N HIS A 16 -13.77 16.85 6.64
CA HIS A 16 -14.09 18.26 6.39
C HIS A 16 -12.87 19.03 5.91
N LEU A 17 -13.03 19.82 4.86
CA LEU A 17 -12.02 20.80 4.45
C LEU A 17 -11.97 21.92 5.49
N LYS A 18 -10.77 22.22 6.00
CA LYS A 18 -10.53 23.29 6.98
C LYS A 18 -9.24 24.03 6.69
N ASP A 19 -9.20 25.28 7.09
CA ASP A 19 -7.96 26.03 7.20
C ASP A 19 -7.27 25.71 8.51
N VAL A 20 -6.00 25.29 8.41
CA VAL A 20 -5.15 24.96 9.56
C VAL A 20 -3.81 25.68 9.43
N PRO A 21 -3.07 25.90 10.54
CA PRO A 21 -1.74 26.51 10.47
C PRO A 21 -0.82 25.70 9.55
N LYS A 22 -0.06 26.41 8.69
CA LYS A 22 0.99 25.78 7.89
C LYS A 22 2.13 25.33 8.82
N PRO A 23 2.61 24.07 8.74
CA PRO A 23 3.69 23.61 9.59
C PRO A 23 5.04 24.24 9.18
N PHE A 24 5.98 24.29 10.13
CA PHE A 24 7.36 24.69 9.89
C PHE A 24 8.28 23.49 10.10
N PRO A 25 9.26 23.25 9.21
CA PRO A 25 10.18 22.13 9.34
C PRO A 25 11.11 22.34 10.53
N LYS A 26 11.32 21.29 11.33
CA LYS A 26 12.37 21.23 12.35
C LYS A 26 13.73 21.13 11.67
N GLU A 27 14.80 21.17 12.46
CA GLU A 27 16.18 21.15 11.96
C GLU A 27 16.46 19.99 10.98
N ASN A 28 15.88 18.81 11.22
CA ASN A 28 16.06 17.59 10.44
C ASN A 28 14.84 17.23 9.57
N GLU A 29 13.96 18.18 9.29
CA GLU A 29 12.74 17.95 8.48
C GLU A 29 12.77 18.76 7.19
N ILE A 30 12.12 18.22 6.18
CA ILE A 30 11.76 18.92 4.94
C ILE A 30 10.30 19.32 5.02
N LEU A 31 9.96 20.50 4.54
CA LEU A 31 8.58 20.94 4.29
C LEU A 31 8.25 20.62 2.84
N VAL A 32 7.26 19.75 2.63
CA VAL A 32 6.81 19.37 1.29
C VAL A 32 5.47 20.02 0.99
N ARG A 33 5.38 20.75 -0.13
CA ARG A 33 4.12 21.13 -0.77
C ARG A 33 3.55 19.87 -1.45
N VAL A 34 2.40 19.40 -1.00
CA VAL A 34 1.78 18.17 -1.52
C VAL A 34 0.98 18.50 -2.76
N TYR A 35 1.21 17.75 -3.83
CA TYR A 35 0.45 17.86 -5.08
C TYR A 35 -0.57 16.73 -5.24
N ALA A 36 -0.24 15.54 -4.73
CA ALA A 36 -1.12 14.38 -4.83
C ALA A 36 -0.90 13.39 -3.69
N THR A 37 -1.99 12.73 -3.29
CA THR A 37 -2.00 11.64 -2.31
C THR A 37 -3.10 10.64 -2.68
N PRO A 38 -2.88 9.33 -2.66
CA PRO A 38 -3.93 8.36 -2.96
C PRO A 38 -4.78 8.05 -1.73
N VAL A 39 -5.95 7.47 -1.98
CA VAL A 39 -6.82 6.91 -0.93
C VAL A 39 -6.47 5.44 -0.74
N ASN A 40 -5.85 5.13 0.40
CA ASN A 40 -5.42 3.78 0.76
C ASN A 40 -6.39 3.08 1.71
N TYR A 41 -6.27 1.76 1.79
CA TYR A 41 -7.00 0.96 2.78
C TYR A 41 -6.70 1.42 4.23
N GLY A 42 -5.46 1.86 4.50
CA GLY A 42 -5.06 2.43 5.79
C GLY A 42 -5.85 3.67 6.17
N ASP A 43 -6.14 4.55 5.21
CA ASP A 43 -6.91 5.78 5.42
C ASP A 43 -8.38 5.46 5.74
N LEU A 44 -8.99 4.52 5.00
CA LEU A 44 -10.36 4.04 5.27
C LEU A 44 -10.46 3.42 6.66
N THR A 45 -9.47 2.58 7.01
CA THR A 45 -9.38 1.92 8.31
C THR A 45 -9.22 2.94 9.44
N ALA A 46 -8.31 3.91 9.30
CA ALA A 46 -8.05 4.94 10.31
C ALA A 46 -9.27 5.83 10.53
N ARG A 47 -9.96 6.25 9.44
CA ARG A 47 -11.18 7.05 9.54
C ARG A 47 -12.29 6.34 10.31
N ASN A 48 -12.42 5.03 10.15
CA ASN A 48 -13.51 4.24 10.74
C ASN A 48 -13.06 3.31 11.89
N PHE A 49 -11.91 3.58 12.50
CA PHE A 49 -11.23 2.64 13.38
C PHE A 49 -12.04 2.25 14.62
N ALA A 50 -12.84 3.17 15.19
CA ALA A 50 -13.68 2.87 16.36
C ALA A 50 -14.75 1.80 16.10
N ASN A 51 -15.21 1.70 14.84
CA ASN A 51 -16.25 0.76 14.43
C ASN A 51 -15.70 -0.60 13.99
N LEU A 52 -14.36 -0.73 13.93
CA LEU A 52 -13.72 -2.02 13.62
C LEU A 52 -13.76 -2.95 14.82
N THR A 53 -14.13 -4.18 14.57
CA THR A 53 -14.02 -5.28 15.54
C THR A 53 -12.63 -5.95 15.43
N SER A 54 -12.22 -6.67 16.46
CA SER A 54 -10.97 -7.45 16.43
C SER A 54 -10.98 -8.55 15.34
N SER A 55 -12.17 -9.00 14.93
CA SER A 55 -12.33 -9.99 13.83
C SER A 55 -12.12 -9.38 12.46
N GLU A 56 -12.40 -8.09 12.27
CA GLU A 56 -12.20 -7.34 11.02
C GLU A 56 -10.78 -6.78 10.90
N PHE A 57 -10.09 -6.59 12.03
CA PHE A 57 -8.71 -6.12 12.05
C PHE A 57 -7.78 -7.14 11.38
N ASN A 58 -7.03 -6.74 10.35
CA ASN A 58 -6.25 -7.61 9.47
C ASN A 58 -4.98 -8.22 10.11
N MET A 59 -4.87 -8.21 11.44
CA MET A 59 -3.73 -8.72 12.19
C MET A 59 -4.19 -9.62 13.36
N PRO A 60 -3.28 -10.34 14.04
CA PRO A 60 -3.60 -11.12 15.22
C PRO A 60 -4.33 -10.30 16.30
N ALA A 61 -5.39 -10.86 16.85
CA ALA A 61 -6.26 -10.19 17.82
C ALA A 61 -5.52 -9.50 19.00
N PRO A 62 -4.42 -10.03 19.56
CA PRO A 62 -3.67 -9.33 20.61
C PRO A 62 -3.11 -7.97 20.19
N LEU A 63 -2.89 -7.74 18.87
CA LEU A 63 -2.40 -6.46 18.35
C LEU A 63 -3.50 -5.41 18.17
N PHE A 64 -4.77 -5.80 18.30
CA PHE A 64 -5.89 -4.88 18.15
C PHE A 64 -5.93 -3.83 19.28
N PHE A 65 -5.65 -4.24 20.52
CA PHE A 65 -5.66 -3.32 21.66
C PHE A 65 -4.56 -2.26 21.58
N PRO A 66 -3.27 -2.60 21.34
CA PRO A 66 -2.23 -1.58 21.10
C PRO A 66 -2.53 -0.68 19.91
N ALA A 67 -3.08 -1.23 18.82
CA ALA A 67 -3.48 -0.43 17.67
C ALA A 67 -4.57 0.59 18.06
N ARG A 68 -5.57 0.18 18.85
CA ARG A 68 -6.62 1.07 19.34
C ARG A 68 -6.09 2.18 20.24
N LEU A 69 -5.09 1.90 21.05
CA LEU A 69 -4.41 2.93 21.84
C LEU A 69 -3.61 3.90 20.94
N SER A 70 -3.01 3.42 19.87
CA SER A 70 -2.24 4.23 18.92
C SER A 70 -3.14 5.18 18.12
N PHE A 71 -4.20 4.66 17.52
CA PHE A 71 -5.15 5.46 16.73
C PHE A 71 -6.04 6.38 17.59
N GLY A 72 -6.30 6.01 18.85
CA GLY A 72 -7.19 6.71 19.78
C GLY A 72 -8.44 5.90 20.07
N TRP A 73 -8.87 5.90 21.34
CA TRP A 73 -9.99 5.05 21.79
C TRP A 73 -11.36 5.55 21.32
N ASN A 74 -11.68 6.81 21.64
CA ASN A 74 -12.97 7.42 21.37
C ASN A 74 -12.89 8.49 20.26
N LYS A 75 -11.71 9.06 20.07
CA LYS A 75 -11.44 10.09 19.06
C LYS A 75 -10.11 9.80 18.37
N PRO A 76 -9.97 10.14 17.09
CA PRO A 76 -8.71 9.99 16.38
C PRO A 76 -7.63 10.88 17.00
N LYS A 77 -6.43 10.33 17.21
CA LYS A 77 -5.25 11.10 17.62
C LYS A 77 -4.64 11.86 16.45
N THR A 78 -4.65 11.24 15.27
CA THR A 78 -4.27 11.87 14.02
C THR A 78 -5.53 12.38 13.35
N THR A 79 -5.57 13.69 13.07
CA THR A 79 -6.77 14.36 12.55
C THR A 79 -6.73 14.63 11.06
N ILE A 80 -5.61 14.36 10.39
CA ILE A 80 -5.42 14.49 8.93
C ILE A 80 -4.93 13.14 8.41
N LEU A 81 -5.64 12.56 7.47
CA LEU A 81 -5.32 11.28 6.83
C LEU A 81 -4.23 11.45 5.74
N GLY A 82 -3.96 10.39 5.01
CA GLY A 82 -3.00 10.31 3.92
C GLY A 82 -1.66 9.76 4.40
N SER A 83 -1.37 8.52 3.98
CA SER A 83 -0.16 7.78 4.38
C SER A 83 0.98 7.84 3.38
N GLU A 84 0.71 8.34 2.16
CA GLU A 84 1.71 8.52 1.10
C GLU A 84 1.38 9.75 0.25
N LEU A 85 2.37 10.26 -0.44
CA LEU A 85 2.24 11.49 -1.22
C LEU A 85 3.29 11.60 -2.33
N ALA A 86 3.04 12.54 -3.25
CA ALA A 86 4.08 13.17 -4.06
C ALA A 86 3.92 14.69 -4.02
N GLY A 87 5.05 15.40 -4.05
CA GLY A 87 5.07 16.83 -3.90
C GLY A 87 6.46 17.43 -4.16
N GLN A 88 6.60 18.69 -3.82
CA GLN A 88 7.86 19.45 -3.98
C GLN A 88 8.34 19.97 -2.63
N VAL A 89 9.64 19.86 -2.38
CA VAL A 89 10.27 20.44 -1.20
C VAL A 89 10.21 21.96 -1.32
N GLU A 90 9.54 22.61 -0.36
CA GLU A 90 9.46 24.06 -0.30
C GLU A 90 10.56 24.65 0.57
N ALA A 91 10.84 24.02 1.71
CA ALA A 91 11.85 24.45 2.66
C ALA A 91 12.49 23.26 3.36
N VAL A 92 13.68 23.46 3.89
CA VAL A 92 14.44 22.44 4.62
C VAL A 92 14.96 23.01 5.95
N GLY A 93 15.02 22.18 6.98
CA GLY A 93 15.67 22.50 8.24
C GLY A 93 17.20 22.56 8.12
N ALA A 94 17.85 23.21 9.06
CA ALA A 94 19.28 23.52 9.00
C ALA A 94 20.20 22.28 8.97
N ALA A 95 19.74 21.14 9.49
CA ALA A 95 20.49 19.89 9.51
C ALA A 95 20.22 18.98 8.30
N VAL A 96 19.31 19.34 7.40
CA VAL A 96 18.97 18.56 6.22
C VAL A 96 20.08 18.63 5.18
N THR A 97 20.53 17.47 4.72
CA THR A 97 21.59 17.36 3.70
C THR A 97 21.18 16.62 2.43
N ARG A 98 20.09 15.84 2.49
CA ARG A 98 19.66 14.96 1.40
C ARG A 98 18.75 15.63 0.37
N PHE A 99 18.12 16.73 0.73
CA PHE A 99 17.14 17.44 -0.10
C PHE A 99 17.38 18.94 -0.07
N ARG A 100 16.88 19.63 -1.08
CA ARG A 100 16.90 21.08 -1.23
C ARG A 100 15.55 21.61 -1.70
N PRO A 101 15.22 22.87 -1.47
CA PRO A 101 14.03 23.51 -2.06
C PRO A 101 14.00 23.32 -3.57
N GLY A 102 12.82 22.98 -4.10
CA GLY A 102 12.60 22.67 -5.51
C GLY A 102 12.69 21.17 -5.86
N ASP A 103 13.25 20.33 -5.01
CA ASP A 103 13.30 18.88 -5.27
C ASP A 103 11.88 18.28 -5.31
N GLN A 104 11.58 17.54 -6.39
CA GLN A 104 10.35 16.79 -6.51
C GLN A 104 10.51 15.44 -5.81
N VAL A 105 9.61 15.13 -4.88
CA VAL A 105 9.72 13.95 -4.01
C VAL A 105 8.43 13.13 -4.01
N PHE A 106 8.57 11.86 -3.67
CA PHE A 106 7.47 10.99 -3.31
C PHE A 106 7.82 10.26 -2.02
N ALA A 107 6.83 10.01 -1.16
CA ALA A 107 7.08 9.55 0.19
C ALA A 107 5.98 8.64 0.73
N TYR A 108 6.37 7.76 1.65
CA TYR A 108 5.48 7.03 2.53
C TYR A 108 5.68 7.51 3.96
N VAL A 109 4.64 8.07 4.55
CA VAL A 109 4.66 8.62 5.92
C VAL A 109 3.99 7.66 6.93
N GLY A 110 3.46 6.55 6.45
CA GLY A 110 2.95 5.46 7.27
C GLY A 110 1.85 5.89 8.24
N ALA A 111 1.91 5.37 9.46
CA ALA A 111 0.91 5.63 10.50
C ALA A 111 0.90 7.08 11.02
N LYS A 112 1.91 7.90 10.71
CA LYS A 112 1.90 9.34 11.02
C LYS A 112 0.79 10.05 10.26
N MET A 113 0.52 9.61 9.01
CA MET A 113 -0.45 10.23 8.10
C MET A 113 -0.15 11.73 7.90
N GLY A 114 -1.13 12.50 7.42
CA GLY A 114 -1.01 13.96 7.29
C GLY A 114 -0.93 14.46 5.85
N ALA A 115 -0.98 13.57 4.84
CA ALA A 115 -0.83 13.95 3.44
C ALA A 115 -2.11 14.54 2.80
N TYR A 116 -3.27 14.49 3.46
CA TYR A 116 -4.47 15.16 2.98
C TYR A 116 -4.47 16.66 3.35
N ALA A 117 -3.36 17.33 3.04
CA ALA A 117 -3.12 18.74 3.32
C ALA A 117 -2.17 19.33 2.28
N GLU A 118 -2.22 20.65 2.09
CA GLU A 118 -1.32 21.34 1.15
C GLU A 118 0.16 21.22 1.52
N TYR A 119 0.48 21.03 2.81
CA TYR A 119 1.86 20.91 3.28
C TYR A 119 2.00 19.89 4.40
N ILE A 120 3.15 19.22 4.40
CA ILE A 120 3.54 18.27 5.44
C ILE A 120 5.04 18.38 5.74
N CYS A 121 5.42 18.23 7.02
CA CYS A 121 6.82 18.09 7.42
C CYS A 121 7.19 16.60 7.54
N ILE A 122 8.29 16.21 6.89
CA ILE A 122 8.81 14.85 6.87
C ILE A 122 10.28 14.87 7.32
N PRO A 123 10.72 14.00 8.24
CA PRO A 123 12.15 13.85 8.53
C PRO A 123 12.93 13.51 7.25
N ASP A 124 14.08 14.10 7.04
CA ASP A 124 14.91 13.82 5.86
C ASP A 124 15.39 12.35 5.82
N THR A 125 15.54 11.72 7.00
CA THR A 125 15.83 10.29 7.16
C THR A 125 14.61 9.39 6.97
N GLY A 126 13.42 9.96 6.78
CA GLY A 126 12.18 9.23 6.55
C GLY A 126 12.16 8.49 5.21
N THR A 127 11.06 7.79 4.96
CA THR A 127 10.86 7.03 3.73
C THR A 127 10.43 7.97 2.61
N VAL A 128 11.35 8.81 2.16
CA VAL A 128 11.20 9.81 1.11
C VAL A 128 12.34 9.72 0.11
N ALA A 129 12.03 9.87 -1.18
CA ALA A 129 12.99 9.83 -2.28
C ALA A 129 12.61 10.84 -3.38
N LEU A 130 13.55 11.16 -4.27
CA LEU A 130 13.27 11.97 -5.45
C LEU A 130 12.25 11.25 -6.36
N LYS A 131 11.26 11.97 -6.83
CA LYS A 131 10.21 11.47 -7.74
C LYS A 131 10.82 11.01 -9.07
N PRO A 132 10.31 9.92 -9.68
CA PRO A 132 10.65 9.58 -11.07
C PRO A 132 10.33 10.77 -12.00
N ALA A 133 11.30 11.21 -12.81
CA ALA A 133 11.15 12.41 -13.63
C ALA A 133 10.10 12.27 -14.75
N ASN A 134 9.84 11.04 -15.18
CA ASN A 134 8.89 10.70 -16.25
C ASN A 134 7.45 10.49 -15.75
N LEU A 135 7.19 10.64 -14.44
CA LEU A 135 5.85 10.51 -13.87
C LEU A 135 5.32 11.87 -13.40
N THR A 136 4.02 12.07 -13.53
CA THR A 136 3.29 13.15 -12.88
C THR A 136 3.30 12.98 -11.35
N TYR A 137 2.93 14.00 -10.59
CA TYR A 137 2.78 13.86 -9.13
C TYR A 137 1.69 12.85 -8.76
N ALA A 138 0.58 12.87 -9.49
CA ALA A 138 -0.52 11.93 -9.26
C ALA A 138 -0.08 10.47 -9.46
N GLU A 139 0.65 10.18 -10.52
CA GLU A 139 1.22 8.85 -10.78
C GLU A 139 2.23 8.45 -9.70
N ALA A 140 3.19 9.33 -9.40
CA ALA A 140 4.23 9.05 -8.43
C ALA A 140 3.68 8.82 -7.01
N ALA A 141 2.60 9.51 -6.63
CA ALA A 141 1.96 9.35 -5.33
C ALA A 141 1.40 7.95 -5.11
N THR A 142 1.08 7.18 -6.17
CA THR A 142 0.49 5.83 -6.06
C THR A 142 1.52 4.72 -5.81
N LEU A 143 2.80 5.02 -5.84
CA LEU A 143 3.86 4.01 -5.79
C LEU A 143 4.36 3.68 -4.37
N PRO A 144 4.54 4.65 -3.42
CA PRO A 144 5.33 4.43 -2.22
C PRO A 144 4.85 3.27 -1.34
N TYR A 145 3.57 3.22 -1.03
CA TYR A 145 3.00 2.16 -0.19
C TYR A 145 3.17 0.77 -0.82
N GLY A 146 2.75 0.65 -2.07
CA GLY A 146 2.87 -0.62 -2.81
C GLY A 146 4.33 -1.07 -2.93
N ALA A 147 5.25 -0.14 -3.25
CA ALA A 147 6.66 -0.39 -3.40
C ALA A 147 7.29 -0.98 -2.12
N ILE A 148 7.08 -0.30 -1.00
CA ILE A 148 7.66 -0.69 0.29
C ILE A 148 7.09 -2.04 0.74
N MET A 149 5.77 -2.18 0.72
CA MET A 149 5.10 -3.39 1.19
C MET A 149 5.46 -4.60 0.32
N ALA A 150 5.32 -4.49 -1.01
CA ALA A 150 5.58 -5.61 -1.92
C ALA A 150 7.07 -6.00 -1.94
N SER A 151 8.00 -5.03 -2.03
CA SER A 151 9.44 -5.30 -2.02
C SER A 151 9.88 -5.96 -0.72
N SER A 152 9.43 -5.42 0.42
CA SER A 152 9.79 -5.98 1.72
C SER A 152 9.29 -7.40 1.92
N LEU A 153 8.03 -7.67 1.53
CA LEU A 153 7.43 -8.99 1.69
C LEU A 153 8.00 -10.01 0.71
N LEU A 154 8.22 -9.66 -0.55
CA LEU A 154 8.85 -10.57 -1.54
C LEU A 154 10.28 -10.94 -1.16
N ARG A 155 11.03 -10.06 -0.48
CA ARG A 155 12.36 -10.43 0.07
C ARG A 155 12.30 -11.55 1.12
N LYS A 156 11.16 -11.77 1.79
CA LYS A 156 10.98 -12.90 2.74
C LYS A 156 10.76 -14.24 2.04
N ALA A 157 10.40 -14.20 0.73
CA ALA A 157 10.23 -15.36 -0.13
C ALA A 157 10.91 -15.08 -1.49
N PRO A 158 12.26 -15.13 -1.55
CA PRO A 158 13.00 -14.74 -2.74
C PRO A 158 12.60 -15.57 -3.96
N LEU A 159 12.23 -14.88 -5.04
CA LEU A 159 11.82 -15.47 -6.30
C LEU A 159 13.02 -15.78 -7.20
N GLN A 160 12.89 -16.88 -7.96
CA GLN A 160 13.80 -17.20 -9.05
C GLN A 160 13.08 -17.06 -10.39
N PRO A 161 13.79 -16.70 -11.47
CA PRO A 161 13.21 -16.67 -12.80
C PRO A 161 12.54 -18.00 -13.16
N GLY A 162 11.38 -17.93 -13.82
CA GLY A 162 10.59 -19.10 -14.22
C GLY A 162 9.69 -19.69 -13.13
N GLN A 163 9.76 -19.23 -11.88
CA GLN A 163 8.85 -19.69 -10.83
C GLN A 163 7.42 -19.20 -11.06
N LYS A 164 6.45 -20.05 -10.72
CA LYS A 164 5.02 -19.73 -10.78
C LYS A 164 4.57 -19.05 -9.50
N VAL A 165 4.05 -17.84 -9.64
CA VAL A 165 3.62 -17.00 -8.51
C VAL A 165 2.14 -16.69 -8.65
N LEU A 166 1.36 -16.97 -7.60
CA LEU A 166 -0.01 -16.48 -7.50
C LEU A 166 -0.08 -15.32 -6.51
N ILE A 167 -0.71 -14.21 -6.94
CA ILE A 167 -0.92 -13.02 -6.10
C ILE A 167 -2.42 -12.85 -5.85
N ASN A 168 -2.85 -13.16 -4.62
CA ASN A 168 -4.24 -13.00 -4.19
C ASN A 168 -4.49 -11.59 -3.69
N GLY A 169 -5.38 -10.86 -4.37
CA GLY A 169 -5.60 -9.42 -4.18
C GLY A 169 -4.74 -8.56 -5.12
N ALA A 170 -4.46 -9.08 -6.32
CA ALA A 170 -3.57 -8.49 -7.33
C ALA A 170 -3.93 -7.05 -7.75
N SER A 171 -5.17 -6.62 -7.59
CA SER A 171 -5.64 -5.27 -7.97
C SER A 171 -5.52 -4.22 -6.85
N GLY A 172 -5.11 -4.59 -5.65
CA GLY A 172 -4.89 -3.66 -4.54
C GLY A 172 -3.53 -2.95 -4.63
N GLY A 173 -3.27 -1.96 -3.76
CA GLY A 173 -1.99 -1.20 -3.76
C GLY A 173 -0.76 -2.10 -3.66
N ILE A 174 -0.72 -3.03 -2.71
CA ILE A 174 0.36 -4.01 -2.57
C ILE A 174 0.37 -4.98 -3.77
N GLY A 175 -0.80 -5.48 -4.18
CA GLY A 175 -0.92 -6.51 -5.20
C GLY A 175 -0.50 -6.03 -6.58
N SER A 176 -0.88 -4.84 -6.97
CA SER A 176 -0.50 -4.25 -8.26
C SER A 176 1.01 -4.04 -8.39
N MET A 177 1.67 -3.69 -7.30
CA MET A 177 3.12 -3.58 -7.26
C MET A 177 3.77 -4.98 -7.23
N ALA A 178 3.22 -5.92 -6.46
CA ALA A 178 3.74 -7.29 -6.37
C ALA A 178 3.69 -8.01 -7.73
N VAL A 179 2.62 -7.80 -8.54
CA VAL A 179 2.53 -8.33 -9.91
C VAL A 179 3.72 -7.82 -10.74
N GLN A 180 3.94 -6.51 -10.76
CA GLN A 180 4.98 -5.91 -11.57
C GLN A 180 6.40 -6.31 -11.11
N LEU A 181 6.64 -6.34 -9.79
CA LEU A 181 7.91 -6.79 -9.23
C LEU A 181 8.19 -8.28 -9.51
N ALA A 182 7.19 -9.14 -9.36
CA ALA A 182 7.36 -10.57 -9.67
C ALA A 182 7.64 -10.77 -11.16
N LYS A 183 7.00 -10.01 -12.04
CA LYS A 183 7.31 -10.00 -13.50
C LYS A 183 8.72 -9.51 -13.76
N HIS A 184 9.16 -8.43 -13.14
CA HIS A 184 10.53 -7.92 -13.26
C HIS A 184 11.57 -8.96 -12.84
N LEU A 185 11.26 -9.76 -11.81
CA LEU A 185 12.11 -10.88 -11.34
C LEU A 185 12.03 -12.12 -12.23
N GLY A 186 11.28 -12.09 -13.34
CA GLY A 186 11.19 -13.18 -14.31
C GLY A 186 10.22 -14.31 -13.95
N ALA A 187 9.29 -14.08 -13.00
CA ALA A 187 8.29 -15.07 -12.62
C ALA A 187 7.13 -15.17 -13.64
N GLU A 188 6.49 -16.34 -13.70
CA GLU A 188 5.15 -16.52 -14.31
C GLU A 188 4.09 -16.12 -13.28
N VAL A 189 3.37 -15.02 -13.53
CA VAL A 189 2.47 -14.41 -12.55
C VAL A 189 1.00 -14.68 -12.87
N THR A 190 0.30 -15.28 -11.91
CA THR A 190 -1.16 -15.38 -11.88
C THR A 190 -1.74 -14.39 -10.88
N GLY A 191 -2.53 -13.42 -11.35
CA GLY A 191 -3.18 -12.43 -10.50
C GLY A 191 -4.63 -12.82 -10.19
N VAL A 192 -5.03 -12.78 -8.91
CA VAL A 192 -6.42 -13.04 -8.49
C VAL A 192 -7.10 -11.73 -8.12
N CYS A 193 -8.21 -11.42 -8.77
CA CYS A 193 -9.01 -10.21 -8.53
C CYS A 193 -10.49 -10.45 -8.89
N GLY A 194 -11.35 -9.47 -8.70
CA GLY A 194 -12.75 -9.55 -9.15
C GLY A 194 -12.92 -9.07 -10.59
N THR A 195 -14.03 -9.46 -11.24
CA THR A 195 -14.37 -9.23 -12.65
C THR A 195 -14.02 -7.83 -13.17
N PRO A 196 -14.39 -6.71 -12.49
CA PRO A 196 -14.13 -5.38 -13.02
C PRO A 196 -12.64 -5.02 -13.17
N ARG A 197 -11.74 -5.82 -12.57
CA ARG A 197 -10.30 -5.51 -12.45
C ARG A 197 -9.41 -6.45 -13.26
N LEU A 198 -9.97 -7.39 -14.01
CA LEU A 198 -9.20 -8.35 -14.80
C LEU A 198 -8.30 -7.66 -15.82
N ALA A 199 -8.85 -6.70 -16.57
CA ALA A 199 -8.09 -5.94 -17.56
C ALA A 199 -6.95 -5.13 -16.91
N PHE A 200 -7.23 -4.51 -15.76
CA PHE A 200 -6.21 -3.79 -14.99
C PHE A 200 -5.06 -4.70 -14.58
N VAL A 201 -5.34 -5.87 -13.98
CA VAL A 201 -4.29 -6.79 -13.53
C VAL A 201 -3.48 -7.35 -14.71
N ARG A 202 -4.12 -7.61 -15.87
CA ARG A 202 -3.39 -7.97 -17.11
C ARG A 202 -2.47 -6.86 -17.58
N SER A 203 -2.89 -5.59 -17.54
CA SER A 203 -2.08 -4.44 -17.97
C SER A 203 -0.83 -4.23 -17.12
N LEU A 204 -0.81 -4.76 -15.88
CA LEU A 204 0.34 -4.78 -15.00
C LEU A 204 1.38 -5.85 -15.37
N GLY A 205 1.05 -6.73 -16.33
CA GLY A 205 1.94 -7.79 -16.81
C GLY A 205 1.66 -9.18 -16.25
N ALA A 206 0.52 -9.42 -15.57
CA ALA A 206 0.14 -10.76 -15.17
C ALA A 206 -0.07 -11.66 -16.40
N ASP A 207 0.55 -12.85 -16.41
CA ASP A 207 0.45 -13.83 -17.49
C ASP A 207 -0.93 -14.48 -17.49
N LYS A 208 -1.48 -14.74 -16.30
CA LYS A 208 -2.83 -15.28 -16.08
C LYS A 208 -3.59 -14.43 -15.08
N VAL A 209 -4.90 -14.37 -15.21
CA VAL A 209 -5.79 -13.74 -14.23
C VAL A 209 -6.94 -14.66 -13.90
N VAL A 210 -7.23 -14.76 -12.60
CA VAL A 210 -8.32 -15.56 -12.05
C VAL A 210 -9.37 -14.63 -11.47
N ASP A 211 -10.61 -14.77 -11.90
CA ASP A 211 -11.76 -14.08 -11.33
C ASP A 211 -12.31 -14.88 -10.14
N TYR A 212 -12.03 -14.42 -8.92
CA TYR A 212 -12.49 -15.13 -7.72
C TYR A 212 -14.01 -15.17 -7.57
N THR A 213 -14.76 -14.38 -8.35
CA THR A 213 -16.23 -14.39 -8.35
C THR A 213 -16.80 -15.53 -9.20
N GLN A 214 -16.00 -16.10 -10.10
CA GLN A 214 -16.39 -17.15 -11.04
C GLN A 214 -15.72 -18.48 -10.74
N GLU A 215 -14.47 -18.46 -10.25
CA GLU A 215 -13.70 -19.68 -10.00
C GLU A 215 -12.87 -19.60 -8.70
N ASP A 216 -12.65 -20.76 -8.10
CA ASP A 216 -11.73 -20.92 -6.97
C ASP A 216 -10.40 -21.47 -7.48
N PHE A 217 -9.35 -20.62 -7.47
CA PHE A 217 -8.01 -21.00 -7.93
C PHE A 217 -7.42 -22.23 -7.19
N THR A 218 -7.96 -22.59 -6.01
CA THR A 218 -7.52 -23.79 -5.28
C THR A 218 -8.06 -25.07 -5.88
N GLN A 219 -8.93 -25.00 -6.86
CA GLN A 219 -9.60 -26.15 -7.52
C GLN A 219 -9.28 -26.24 -9.02
N ASN A 220 -8.46 -25.34 -9.57
CA ASN A 220 -8.14 -25.32 -11.00
C ASN A 220 -7.00 -26.28 -11.41
N GLY A 221 -6.44 -27.06 -10.46
CA GLY A 221 -5.36 -28.03 -10.71
C GLY A 221 -3.97 -27.42 -10.88
N GLU A 222 -3.83 -26.11 -10.86
CA GLU A 222 -2.53 -25.43 -10.96
C GLU A 222 -1.79 -25.45 -9.64
N THR A 223 -0.45 -25.48 -9.72
CA THR A 223 0.42 -25.38 -8.55
C THR A 223 1.40 -24.24 -8.69
N TYR A 224 1.74 -23.61 -7.55
CA TYR A 224 2.55 -22.39 -7.47
C TYR A 224 3.73 -22.57 -6.51
N ASP A 225 4.88 -21.98 -6.87
CA ASP A 225 6.06 -21.93 -6.01
C ASP A 225 5.89 -20.91 -4.89
N LEU A 226 5.15 -19.83 -5.18
CA LEU A 226 4.76 -18.82 -4.20
C LEU A 226 3.27 -18.49 -4.37
N ILE A 227 2.52 -18.57 -3.29
CA ILE A 227 1.21 -17.91 -3.16
C ILE A 227 1.38 -16.72 -2.22
N PHE A 228 1.31 -15.51 -2.78
CA PHE A 228 1.33 -14.27 -2.01
C PHE A 228 -0.11 -13.82 -1.74
N ASP A 229 -0.60 -14.07 -0.54
CA ASP A 229 -1.96 -13.72 -0.09
C ASP A 229 -1.94 -12.41 0.70
N ILE A 230 -2.38 -11.33 0.05
CA ILE A 230 -2.45 -10.00 0.63
C ILE A 230 -3.66 -9.89 1.56
N LEU A 231 -4.72 -10.62 1.26
CA LEU A 231 -6.01 -10.53 1.96
C LEU A 231 -6.04 -11.35 3.26
N GLY A 232 -5.27 -12.45 3.34
CA GLY A 232 -5.19 -13.31 4.50
C GLY A 232 -6.50 -14.02 4.88
N LYS A 233 -7.43 -14.15 3.93
CA LYS A 233 -8.77 -14.73 4.17
C LYS A 233 -8.84 -16.24 4.00
N ARG A 234 -7.81 -16.85 3.39
CA ARG A 234 -7.79 -18.29 3.12
C ARG A 234 -6.93 -19.03 4.14
N SER A 235 -7.25 -20.31 4.40
CA SER A 235 -6.45 -21.15 5.30
C SER A 235 -5.40 -21.92 4.53
N PHE A 236 -4.22 -22.15 5.13
CA PHE A 236 -3.15 -22.97 4.55
C PHE A 236 -3.64 -24.40 4.18
N ALA A 237 -4.46 -25.01 5.04
CA ALA A 237 -5.00 -26.36 4.76
C ALA A 237 -5.75 -26.44 3.41
N ARG A 238 -6.42 -25.36 3.00
CA ARG A 238 -7.14 -25.29 1.72
C ARG A 238 -6.20 -24.98 0.56
N LEU A 239 -5.11 -24.24 0.80
CA LEU A 239 -4.17 -23.78 -0.23
C LEU A 239 -3.02 -24.76 -0.50
N ARG A 240 -2.72 -25.66 0.46
CA ARG A 240 -1.55 -26.55 0.37
C ARG A 240 -1.50 -27.42 -0.90
N HIS A 241 -2.64 -27.76 -1.48
CA HIS A 241 -2.71 -28.53 -2.71
C HIS A 241 -2.38 -27.71 -3.97
N SER A 242 -2.48 -26.37 -3.87
CA SER A 242 -2.08 -25.44 -4.92
C SER A 242 -0.63 -24.95 -4.76
N LEU A 243 0.12 -25.49 -3.80
CA LEU A 243 1.56 -25.22 -3.66
C LEU A 243 2.37 -26.40 -4.19
N THR A 244 3.49 -26.10 -4.86
CA THR A 244 4.52 -27.10 -5.16
C THR A 244 5.05 -27.76 -3.88
N PRO A 245 5.77 -28.91 -3.94
CA PRO A 245 6.29 -29.59 -2.74
C PRO A 245 7.16 -28.70 -1.83
N ASN A 246 7.84 -27.69 -2.39
CA ASN A 246 8.65 -26.72 -1.66
C ASN A 246 8.06 -25.30 -1.70
N GLY A 247 6.78 -25.18 -2.03
CA GLY A 247 6.09 -23.91 -2.23
C GLY A 247 5.93 -23.10 -0.93
N ILE A 248 5.85 -21.80 -1.08
CA ILE A 248 5.73 -20.84 0.01
C ILE A 248 4.35 -20.18 0.00
N TYR A 249 3.70 -20.15 1.14
CA TYR A 249 2.50 -19.34 1.40
C TYR A 249 2.89 -18.10 2.19
N LEU A 250 2.99 -16.94 1.51
CA LEU A 250 3.36 -15.66 2.09
C LEU A 250 2.11 -14.83 2.37
N LEU A 251 1.99 -14.31 3.58
CA LEU A 251 0.85 -13.53 4.04
C LEU A 251 1.25 -12.11 4.41
N ALA A 252 0.60 -11.12 3.79
CA ALA A 252 0.68 -9.71 4.19
C ALA A 252 -0.32 -9.35 5.31
N SER A 253 -1.47 -10.03 5.33
CA SER A 253 -2.49 -9.92 6.38
C SER A 253 -2.74 -11.30 6.95
N TYR A 254 -2.79 -11.44 8.28
CA TYR A 254 -2.90 -12.76 8.89
C TYR A 254 -3.52 -12.73 10.29
N LYS A 255 -4.09 -13.83 10.70
CA LYS A 255 -4.65 -14.06 12.03
C LYS A 255 -3.76 -15.03 12.82
N MET A 256 -4.02 -15.20 14.11
CA MET A 256 -3.25 -16.10 15.00
C MET A 256 -3.14 -17.53 14.44
N LYS A 257 -4.18 -18.03 13.78
CA LYS A 257 -4.15 -19.36 13.14
C LYS A 257 -3.02 -19.49 12.11
N ALA A 258 -2.76 -18.46 11.31
CA ALA A 258 -1.66 -18.49 10.32
C ALA A 258 -0.28 -18.47 11.03
N VAL A 259 -0.15 -17.76 12.16
CA VAL A 259 1.08 -17.77 12.96
C VAL A 259 1.36 -19.18 13.50
N LEU A 260 0.33 -19.88 14.01
CA LEU A 260 0.48 -21.27 14.43
C LEU A 260 0.85 -22.20 13.28
N GLN A 261 0.31 -21.98 12.09
CA GLN A 261 0.67 -22.73 10.87
C GLN A 261 2.12 -22.46 10.45
N MET A 262 2.59 -21.21 10.54
CA MET A 262 3.98 -20.84 10.30
C MET A 262 4.92 -21.62 11.25
N LEU A 263 4.64 -21.62 12.54
CA LEU A 263 5.42 -22.38 13.54
C LEU A 263 5.39 -23.88 13.24
N TRP A 264 4.22 -24.41 12.92
CA TRP A 264 4.08 -25.83 12.61
C TRP A 264 4.90 -26.23 11.36
N THR A 265 4.83 -25.45 10.26
CA THR A 265 5.62 -25.74 9.06
C THR A 265 7.13 -25.59 9.27
N ALA A 266 7.56 -24.71 10.18
CA ALA A 266 8.97 -24.55 10.56
C ALA A 266 9.50 -25.75 11.35
N VAL A 267 8.70 -26.25 12.32
CA VAL A 267 9.11 -27.38 13.19
C VAL A 267 9.08 -28.71 12.45
N THR A 268 8.02 -28.96 11.65
CA THR A 268 7.84 -30.24 10.96
C THR A 268 8.77 -30.41 9.77
N ARG A 269 9.52 -29.36 9.39
CA ARG A 269 10.35 -29.33 8.18
C ARG A 269 9.57 -29.84 6.95
N SER A 270 8.27 -29.57 6.90
CA SER A 270 7.48 -29.83 5.69
C SER A 270 8.15 -29.07 4.53
N GLY A 271 8.18 -29.65 3.34
CA GLY A 271 8.74 -28.92 2.20
C GLY A 271 8.06 -27.57 2.00
N GLN A 272 6.73 -27.51 2.16
CA GLN A 272 5.95 -26.27 2.09
C GLN A 272 6.12 -25.41 3.34
N LYS A 273 6.15 -24.07 3.16
CA LYS A 273 6.36 -23.10 4.24
C LYS A 273 5.23 -22.07 4.29
N VAL A 274 4.84 -21.69 5.50
CA VAL A 274 3.98 -20.54 5.75
C VAL A 274 4.84 -19.40 6.30
N ILE A 275 4.74 -18.20 5.72
CA ILE A 275 5.45 -17.00 6.17
C ILE A 275 4.43 -15.92 6.48
N CYS A 276 4.34 -15.54 7.75
CA CYS A 276 3.63 -14.35 8.22
C CYS A 276 4.66 -13.27 8.49
N ALA A 277 4.62 -12.17 7.77
CA ALA A 277 5.64 -11.14 7.91
C ALA A 277 5.02 -9.73 7.96
N PHE A 278 5.69 -8.84 8.71
CA PHE A 278 5.50 -7.41 8.60
C PHE A 278 6.47 -6.85 7.56
N ALA A 279 6.02 -5.87 6.81
CA ALA A 279 6.90 -5.14 5.92
C ALA A 279 7.82 -4.21 6.73
N GLU A 280 9.06 -4.12 6.30
CA GLU A 280 10.05 -3.18 6.80
C GLU A 280 10.03 -1.94 5.88
N GLU A 281 9.92 -0.75 6.47
CA GLU A 281 9.93 0.50 5.72
C GLU A 281 11.37 0.92 5.42
N LYS A 282 11.82 0.67 4.19
CA LYS A 282 13.17 1.04 3.74
C LYS A 282 13.10 2.04 2.59
N VAL A 283 13.78 3.17 2.75
CA VAL A 283 13.90 4.18 1.67
C VAL A 283 14.50 3.59 0.40
N GLN A 284 15.35 2.56 0.53
CA GLN A 284 15.97 1.89 -0.59
C GLN A 284 14.95 1.24 -1.53
N ASP A 285 13.79 0.82 -1.00
CA ASP A 285 12.70 0.29 -1.83
C ASP A 285 12.12 1.37 -2.74
N LEU A 286 11.94 2.62 -2.24
CA LEU A 286 11.52 3.75 -3.07
C LEU A 286 12.57 4.09 -4.13
N VAL A 287 13.85 4.08 -3.78
CA VAL A 287 14.95 4.34 -4.72
C VAL A 287 14.93 3.30 -5.84
N SER A 288 14.79 2.03 -5.50
CA SER A 288 14.72 0.94 -6.49
C SER A 288 13.49 1.09 -7.41
N ILE A 289 12.33 1.36 -6.85
CA ILE A 289 11.10 1.57 -7.64
C ILE A 289 11.21 2.80 -8.53
N ARG A 290 11.85 3.89 -8.07
CA ARG A 290 12.13 5.06 -8.90
C ARG A 290 12.91 4.68 -10.17
N GLU A 291 13.96 3.89 -10.04
CA GLU A 291 14.77 3.49 -11.19
C GLU A 291 14.00 2.57 -12.14
N LEU A 292 13.21 1.63 -11.60
CA LEU A 292 12.33 0.77 -12.41
C LEU A 292 11.24 1.58 -13.14
N ALA A 293 10.65 2.58 -12.48
CA ALA A 293 9.66 3.47 -13.08
C ALA A 293 10.27 4.35 -14.18
N LYS A 294 11.47 4.90 -13.96
CA LYS A 294 12.23 5.63 -15.00
C LYS A 294 12.51 4.77 -16.22
N ALA A 295 12.83 3.51 -16.02
CA ALA A 295 13.08 2.54 -17.08
C ALA A 295 11.78 2.02 -17.75
N GLY A 296 10.60 2.47 -17.33
CA GLY A 296 9.31 2.02 -17.84
C GLY A 296 8.94 0.57 -17.45
N GLN A 297 9.66 -0.01 -16.51
CA GLN A 297 9.44 -1.39 -16.04
C GLN A 297 8.36 -1.47 -14.94
N ILE A 298 8.08 -0.35 -14.29
CA ILE A 298 6.96 -0.19 -13.35
C ILE A 298 6.05 0.90 -13.89
N LYS A 299 4.75 0.60 -13.97
CA LYS A 299 3.70 1.52 -14.42
C LYS A 299 2.91 2.02 -13.23
N ALA A 300 2.66 3.32 -13.18
CA ALA A 300 1.67 3.93 -12.31
C ALA A 300 0.36 4.06 -13.10
N ILE A 301 -0.69 3.37 -12.67
CA ILE A 301 -1.99 3.41 -13.35
C ILE A 301 -3.00 3.97 -12.35
N ILE A 302 -3.62 5.10 -12.70
CA ILE A 302 -4.63 5.78 -11.90
C ILE A 302 -6.01 5.44 -12.46
N ASP A 303 -6.95 5.11 -11.58
CA ASP A 303 -8.35 4.94 -11.94
C ASP A 303 -9.05 6.30 -12.03
N ARG A 304 -8.95 7.10 -10.99
CA ARG A 304 -9.64 8.41 -10.91
C ARG A 304 -8.90 9.38 -10.00
N CYS A 305 -8.96 10.67 -10.37
CA CYS A 305 -8.53 11.77 -9.53
C CYS A 305 -9.74 12.55 -9.00
N PHE A 306 -9.62 13.03 -7.75
CA PHE A 306 -10.57 13.93 -7.09
C PHE A 306 -9.80 15.13 -6.52
N PRO A 307 -10.33 16.36 -6.59
CA PRO A 307 -9.73 17.47 -5.89
C PRO A 307 -9.83 17.30 -4.37
N LEU A 308 -8.98 18.01 -3.61
CA LEU A 308 -8.92 17.88 -2.14
C LEU A 308 -10.29 18.08 -1.48
N GLU A 309 -11.07 19.04 -1.97
CA GLU A 309 -12.41 19.36 -1.50
C GLU A 309 -13.39 18.17 -1.61
N GLN A 310 -13.11 17.24 -2.51
CA GLN A 310 -13.92 16.04 -2.75
C GLN A 310 -13.33 14.77 -2.10
N ALA A 311 -12.48 14.92 -1.08
CA ALA A 311 -11.87 13.76 -0.39
C ALA A 311 -12.91 12.78 0.17
N ALA A 312 -14.03 13.27 0.70
CA ALA A 312 -15.14 12.42 1.16
C ALA A 312 -15.73 11.59 0.02
N GLU A 313 -15.88 12.19 -1.17
CA GLU A 313 -16.37 11.49 -2.37
C GLU A 313 -15.37 10.44 -2.88
N ALA A 314 -14.07 10.77 -2.86
CA ALA A 314 -13.01 9.82 -3.18
C ALA A 314 -13.07 8.58 -2.25
N HIS A 315 -13.31 8.78 -0.95
CA HIS A 315 -13.49 7.68 0.00
C HIS A 315 -14.74 6.84 -0.30
N ARG A 316 -15.89 7.47 -0.57
CA ARG A 316 -17.12 6.76 -0.98
C ARG A 316 -16.89 5.94 -2.24
N TYR A 317 -16.23 6.51 -3.23
CA TYR A 317 -15.91 5.82 -4.48
C TYR A 317 -15.04 4.56 -4.25
N VAL A 318 -14.03 4.66 -3.38
CA VAL A 318 -13.19 3.51 -3.02
C VAL A 318 -13.99 2.45 -2.25
N GLU A 319 -14.85 2.84 -1.32
CA GLU A 319 -15.68 1.92 -0.52
C GLU A 319 -16.75 1.22 -1.34
N ALA A 320 -17.27 1.84 -2.38
CA ALA A 320 -18.22 1.22 -3.32
C ALA A 320 -17.60 0.03 -4.09
N GLY A 321 -16.27 -0.11 -4.07
CA GLY A 321 -15.57 -1.31 -4.55
C GLY A 321 -15.41 -1.43 -6.07
N GLY A 322 -15.95 -0.49 -6.86
CA GLY A 322 -15.91 -0.52 -8.33
C GLY A 322 -14.60 -0.04 -8.96
N LYS A 323 -13.66 0.47 -8.18
CA LYS A 323 -12.41 1.04 -8.69
C LYS A 323 -11.56 0.05 -9.47
N GLN A 324 -10.91 0.51 -10.55
CA GLN A 324 -10.05 -0.29 -11.42
C GLN A 324 -8.55 0.01 -11.23
N GLY A 325 -8.18 0.72 -10.17
CA GLY A 325 -6.81 1.13 -9.85
C GLY A 325 -6.76 2.01 -8.61
N PRO A 326 -5.62 2.65 -8.31
CA PRO A 326 -5.51 3.69 -7.30
C PRO A 326 -6.43 4.89 -7.59
N VAL A 327 -7.01 5.43 -6.53
CA VAL A 327 -7.79 6.68 -6.55
C VAL A 327 -6.95 7.75 -5.89
N VAL A 328 -6.75 8.87 -6.55
CA VAL A 328 -5.84 9.94 -6.13
C VAL A 328 -6.62 11.19 -5.77
N ILE A 329 -6.24 11.84 -4.68
CA ILE A 329 -6.65 13.18 -4.30
C ILE A 329 -5.57 14.15 -4.80
N THR A 330 -5.93 15.07 -5.69
CA THR A 330 -5.07 16.17 -6.16
C THR A 330 -5.27 17.40 -5.26
N ILE A 331 -4.17 18.02 -4.84
CA ILE A 331 -4.20 19.10 -3.82
C ILE A 331 -3.85 20.44 -4.44
N ALA A 332 -2.81 20.48 -5.29
CA ALA A 332 -2.43 21.67 -6.05
C ALA A 332 -2.36 21.34 -7.53
N GLY A 333 -2.65 22.30 -8.40
CA GLY A 333 -2.47 22.13 -9.85
C GLY A 333 -0.99 21.92 -10.20
N GLU A 334 -0.71 21.03 -11.16
CA GLU A 334 0.61 20.93 -11.76
C GLU A 334 0.85 22.19 -12.61
N GLY A 335 1.47 23.21 -12.03
CA GLY A 335 1.79 24.46 -12.78
C GLY A 335 1.45 25.77 -12.07
N GLU A 336 0.98 25.75 -10.82
CA GLU A 336 0.89 26.96 -9.98
C GLU A 336 2.11 27.16 -9.08
#